data_d14c1686d608ca349673bd3eca655536
#
_entry.id   d14c1686d608ca349673bd3eca655536
#
_cell.length_a   1.000
_cell.length_b   1.000
_cell.length_c   1.000
_cell.angle_alpha   90.00
_cell.angle_beta   90.00
_cell.angle_gamma   90.00
#
_symmetry.space_group_name_H-M   'P 1'
#
loop_
_entity.id
_entity.type
_entity.pdbx_description
1 polymer ?
#
loop_
_entity_poly.entity_id
_entity_poly.type
_entity_poly.pdbx_seq_one_letter_code
_entity_poly.pdbx_strand_id
1 'polypeptide(L)'
;MTTRSSLEALQSTTTGRLPPPQPVADASLAEFGLLGESACFRSALELVRRFAETTAHVLIQGETGTGKELVARAIHYLGPRRYKPFVAINCGALPDNLVENELFGHARGAFSDARDSQPGVIAEADGGTLFLDEIECLSHKGQVALLRFLQDGHYRPLGGRGMVQADVRVVAASNREFDEMVREGSFRQDLLYRLAIMSVSLPPLRARGDDVLLLVDHFLRRFARSYGRPRPVVDAESRRQALAYSWPGNIRELENAVHRQFLLADGGNLRLELAPQPDVPMPASTAAGVEGLADMDMKTAKAAVIERFERDYLEQLITATGGNVSAAAQRAGKERRAFGKLLKKYGIERERFGRRRA
;
A
#
# COMPACT_ATOMS: atom_id res chain seq x y z
N MET A 1 -9.98 -38.39 28.10
CA MET A 1 -9.20 -38.45 26.85
C MET A 1 -9.93 -37.65 25.80
N THR A 2 -9.87 -36.34 25.81
CA THR A 2 -10.48 -35.48 24.76
C THR A 2 -10.14 -34.01 25.05
N THR A 3 -8.88 -33.59 24.92
CA THR A 3 -8.49 -32.15 25.00
C THR A 3 -7.15 -31.84 24.34
N ARG A 4 -6.69 -32.65 23.38
CA ARG A 4 -5.44 -32.35 22.62
C ARG A 4 -5.65 -31.93 21.18
N SER A 5 -6.87 -32.03 20.64
CA SER A 5 -7.14 -31.73 19.21
C SER A 5 -7.51 -30.28 18.89
N SER A 6 -7.74 -29.44 19.89
CA SER A 6 -8.21 -28.04 19.66
C SER A 6 -7.11 -26.99 19.70
N LEU A 7 -5.87 -27.36 20.06
CA LEU A 7 -4.72 -26.45 20.11
C LEU A 7 -3.82 -26.53 18.88
N GLU A 8 -3.91 -27.61 18.10
CA GLU A 8 -3.17 -27.74 16.84
C GLU A 8 -3.84 -27.00 15.66
N ALA A 9 -5.12 -26.64 15.77
CA ALA A 9 -5.85 -25.91 14.72
C ALA A 9 -5.61 -24.39 14.72
N LEU A 10 -4.95 -23.84 15.74
CA LEU A 10 -4.70 -22.39 15.87
C LEU A 10 -3.28 -21.94 15.50
N GLN A 11 -2.41 -22.87 15.13
CA GLN A 11 -1.02 -22.55 14.74
C GLN A 11 -0.76 -22.56 13.24
N SER A 12 -1.78 -22.76 12.38
CA SER A 12 -1.62 -22.84 10.90
C SER A 12 -2.08 -21.61 10.13
N THR A 13 -2.22 -20.45 10.77
CA THR A 13 -2.79 -19.25 10.12
C THR A 13 -1.78 -18.11 9.87
N THR A 14 -0.50 -18.41 9.66
CA THR A 14 0.48 -17.32 9.37
C THR A 14 1.23 -17.47 8.05
N THR A 15 0.97 -18.49 7.26
CA THR A 15 1.42 -18.54 5.88
C THR A 15 0.20 -18.84 5.01
N GLY A 16 -0.43 -17.78 4.48
CA GLY A 16 -1.53 -17.88 3.52
C GLY A 16 -1.05 -18.52 2.21
N ARG A 17 -0.79 -19.82 2.23
CA ARG A 17 -0.52 -20.63 1.04
C ARG A 17 -1.82 -20.79 0.28
N LEU A 18 -2.14 -19.83 -0.59
CA LEU A 18 -3.12 -20.08 -1.64
C LEU A 18 -2.57 -21.23 -2.51
N PRO A 19 -3.40 -22.23 -2.86
CA PRO A 19 -2.97 -23.30 -3.75
C PRO A 19 -2.44 -22.68 -5.06
N PRO A 20 -1.36 -23.24 -5.62
CA PRO A 20 -0.82 -22.74 -6.88
C PRO A 20 -1.93 -22.84 -7.94
N PRO A 21 -2.14 -21.77 -8.74
CA PRO A 21 -3.00 -21.88 -9.91
C PRO A 21 -2.46 -22.99 -10.80
N GLN A 22 -3.35 -23.81 -11.35
CA GLN A 22 -2.95 -24.88 -12.25
C GLN A 22 -2.22 -24.27 -13.45
N PRO A 23 -1.10 -24.82 -13.89
CA PRO A 23 -0.31 -24.28 -14.99
C PRO A 23 -1.11 -24.36 -16.29
N VAL A 24 -1.48 -23.21 -16.84
CA VAL A 24 -2.12 -23.08 -18.14
C VAL A 24 -1.05 -22.60 -19.11
N ALA A 25 -0.77 -23.37 -20.15
CA ALA A 25 0.28 -23.07 -21.13
C ALA A 25 0.05 -21.76 -21.91
N ASP A 26 -1.20 -21.25 -21.92
CA ASP A 26 -1.64 -20.01 -22.58
C ASP A 26 -2.37 -19.07 -21.60
N ALA A 27 -1.98 -19.02 -20.33
CA ALA A 27 -2.65 -18.17 -19.35
C ALA A 27 -2.60 -16.69 -19.76
N SER A 28 -3.77 -16.09 -19.92
CA SER A 28 -3.85 -14.66 -20.16
C SER A 28 -3.63 -13.89 -18.86
N LEU A 29 -3.12 -12.65 -18.92
CA LEU A 29 -2.95 -11.79 -17.73
C LEU A 29 -4.29 -11.58 -17.00
N ALA A 30 -5.41 -11.68 -17.69
CA ALA A 30 -6.75 -11.61 -17.11
C ALA A 30 -7.04 -12.77 -16.14
N GLU A 31 -6.46 -13.95 -16.33
CA GLU A 31 -6.61 -15.10 -15.44
C GLU A 31 -5.96 -14.85 -14.07
N PHE A 32 -4.95 -13.99 -14.04
CA PHE A 32 -4.33 -13.50 -12.78
C PHE A 32 -5.11 -12.34 -12.16
N GLY A 33 -6.27 -11.95 -12.70
CA GLY A 33 -7.04 -10.80 -12.19
C GLY A 33 -6.48 -9.43 -12.61
N LEU A 34 -5.55 -9.40 -13.57
CA LEU A 34 -4.98 -8.16 -14.12
C LEU A 34 -5.90 -7.63 -15.23
N LEU A 35 -6.94 -6.90 -14.81
CA LEU A 35 -8.00 -6.39 -15.69
C LEU A 35 -7.85 -4.89 -15.94
N GLY A 36 -7.97 -4.47 -17.19
CA GLY A 36 -7.97 -3.07 -17.60
C GLY A 36 -7.68 -2.91 -19.07
N GLU A 37 -8.21 -1.83 -19.64
CA GLU A 37 -8.13 -1.47 -21.05
C GLU A 37 -7.47 -0.11 -21.27
N SER A 38 -7.20 0.65 -20.19
CA SER A 38 -6.52 1.94 -20.26
C SER A 38 -5.12 1.80 -20.87
N ALA A 39 -4.70 2.79 -21.66
CA ALA A 39 -3.42 2.76 -22.36
C ALA A 39 -2.24 2.63 -21.40
N CYS A 40 -2.23 3.36 -20.29
CA CYS A 40 -1.18 3.31 -19.29
C CYS A 40 -1.07 1.92 -18.62
N PHE A 41 -2.21 1.28 -18.34
CA PHE A 41 -2.20 -0.06 -17.75
C PHE A 41 -1.78 -1.12 -18.77
N ARG A 42 -2.25 -1.06 -20.02
CA ARG A 42 -1.81 -1.97 -21.10
C ARG A 42 -0.30 -1.89 -21.34
N SER A 43 0.27 -0.69 -21.34
CA SER A 43 1.74 -0.53 -21.45
C SER A 43 2.47 -1.20 -20.29
N ALA A 44 1.97 -1.08 -19.04
CA ALA A 44 2.55 -1.79 -17.91
C ALA A 44 2.43 -3.31 -18.07
N LEU A 45 1.28 -3.83 -18.52
CA LEU A 45 1.08 -5.27 -18.75
C LEU A 45 1.97 -5.83 -19.86
N GLU A 46 2.28 -5.04 -20.88
CA GLU A 46 3.22 -5.45 -21.93
C GLU A 46 4.64 -5.62 -21.36
N LEU A 47 5.09 -4.71 -20.49
CA LEU A 47 6.35 -4.88 -19.76
C LEU A 47 6.33 -6.14 -18.88
N VAL A 48 5.24 -6.40 -18.17
CA VAL A 48 5.07 -7.61 -17.34
C VAL A 48 5.26 -8.89 -18.17
N ARG A 49 4.68 -8.97 -19.38
CA ARG A 49 4.87 -10.11 -20.27
C ARG A 49 6.33 -10.29 -20.66
N ARG A 50 6.99 -9.21 -21.10
CA ARG A 50 8.41 -9.24 -21.48
C ARG A 50 9.31 -9.64 -20.31
N PHE A 51 9.01 -9.15 -19.09
CA PHE A 51 9.76 -9.50 -17.89
C PHE A 51 9.55 -10.96 -17.47
N ALA A 52 8.36 -11.51 -17.71
CA ALA A 52 8.07 -12.91 -17.41
C ALA A 52 9.00 -13.87 -18.19
N GLU A 53 9.37 -13.55 -19.43
CA GLU A 53 10.23 -14.38 -20.28
C GLU A 53 11.68 -14.48 -19.79
N THR A 54 12.09 -13.65 -18.85
CA THR A 54 13.47 -13.58 -18.35
C THR A 54 13.62 -14.16 -16.94
N THR A 55 14.87 -14.33 -16.50
CA THR A 55 15.19 -14.72 -15.10
C THR A 55 15.73 -13.55 -14.28
N ALA A 56 15.84 -12.35 -14.86
CA ALA A 56 16.32 -11.17 -14.15
C ALA A 56 15.40 -10.76 -13.00
N HIS A 57 15.97 -10.06 -12.03
CA HIS A 57 15.21 -9.48 -10.92
C HIS A 57 14.29 -8.37 -11.42
N VAL A 58 13.12 -8.23 -10.79
CA VAL A 58 12.10 -7.26 -11.17
C VAL A 58 11.71 -6.42 -9.97
N LEU A 59 11.63 -5.11 -10.16
CA LEU A 59 11.07 -4.17 -9.20
C LEU A 59 9.71 -3.69 -9.69
N ILE A 60 8.68 -3.85 -8.84
CA ILE A 60 7.31 -3.41 -9.11
C ILE A 60 7.01 -2.22 -8.19
N GLN A 61 6.78 -1.06 -8.77
CA GLN A 61 6.39 0.15 -8.03
C GLN A 61 4.91 0.43 -8.22
N GLY A 62 4.28 1.06 -7.25
CA GLY A 62 2.90 1.49 -7.34
C GLY A 62 2.25 1.61 -5.98
N GLU A 63 1.22 2.43 -5.90
CA GLU A 63 0.48 2.67 -4.66
C GLU A 63 -0.09 1.39 -4.06
N THR A 64 -0.41 1.44 -2.78
CA THR A 64 -1.09 0.33 -2.10
C THR A 64 -2.42 0.01 -2.80
N GLY A 65 -2.69 -1.29 -3.00
CA GLY A 65 -3.94 -1.75 -3.62
C GLY A 65 -3.98 -1.69 -5.15
N THR A 66 -2.88 -1.41 -5.85
CA THR A 66 -2.81 -1.40 -7.34
C THR A 66 -2.67 -2.78 -7.96
N GLY A 67 -2.41 -3.84 -7.15
CA GLY A 67 -2.29 -5.22 -7.65
C GLY A 67 -0.86 -5.69 -7.87
N LYS A 68 0.14 -5.15 -7.17
CA LYS A 68 1.57 -5.53 -7.28
C LYS A 68 1.81 -7.03 -7.10
N GLU A 69 1.15 -7.67 -6.13
CA GLU A 69 1.25 -9.11 -5.93
C GLU A 69 0.73 -9.92 -7.12
N LEU A 70 -0.39 -9.48 -7.74
CA LEU A 70 -0.94 -10.15 -8.93
C LEU A 70 0.05 -10.07 -10.09
N VAL A 71 0.73 -8.94 -10.24
CA VAL A 71 1.81 -8.77 -11.23
C VAL A 71 2.99 -9.69 -10.94
N ALA A 72 3.43 -9.80 -9.68
CA ALA A 72 4.52 -10.71 -9.30
C ALA A 72 4.16 -12.17 -9.61
N ARG A 73 2.92 -12.59 -9.30
CA ARG A 73 2.40 -13.91 -9.66
C ARG A 73 2.37 -14.13 -11.18
N ALA A 74 1.90 -13.15 -11.95
CA ALA A 74 1.90 -13.24 -13.41
C ALA A 74 3.32 -13.38 -13.97
N ILE A 75 4.29 -12.62 -13.47
CA ILE A 75 5.70 -12.73 -13.86
C ILE A 75 6.26 -14.14 -13.59
N HIS A 76 5.90 -14.75 -12.49
CA HIS A 76 6.35 -16.09 -12.15
C HIS A 76 5.67 -17.15 -13.03
N TYR A 77 4.32 -17.19 -13.06
CA TYR A 77 3.57 -18.26 -13.69
C TYR A 77 3.57 -18.22 -15.23
N LEU A 78 3.83 -17.06 -15.83
CA LEU A 78 4.07 -16.91 -17.27
C LEU A 78 5.54 -17.17 -17.64
N GLY A 79 6.43 -17.28 -16.65
CA GLY A 79 7.87 -17.39 -16.85
C GLY A 79 8.40 -18.83 -16.93
N PRO A 80 9.74 -18.96 -17.13
CA PRO A 80 10.41 -20.27 -17.21
C PRO A 80 10.37 -21.05 -15.90
N ARG A 81 10.17 -20.37 -14.75
CA ARG A 81 10.09 -20.97 -13.42
C ARG A 81 8.66 -21.28 -12.95
N ARG A 82 7.66 -21.29 -13.84
CA ARG A 82 6.23 -21.44 -13.50
C ARG A 82 5.86 -22.70 -12.71
N TYR A 83 6.66 -23.76 -12.80
CA TYR A 83 6.48 -25.04 -12.09
C TYR A 83 7.35 -25.15 -10.84
N LYS A 84 8.09 -24.10 -10.52
CA LYS A 84 8.98 -23.99 -9.36
C LYS A 84 8.29 -23.26 -8.22
N PRO A 85 8.83 -23.27 -7.00
CA PRO A 85 8.23 -22.56 -5.88
C PRO A 85 8.06 -21.07 -6.15
N PHE A 86 6.90 -20.53 -5.74
CA PHE A 86 6.66 -19.10 -5.59
C PHE A 86 6.45 -18.81 -4.11
N VAL A 87 7.42 -18.19 -3.48
CA VAL A 87 7.40 -17.86 -2.05
C VAL A 87 7.21 -16.35 -1.92
N ALA A 88 6.21 -15.94 -1.15
CA ALA A 88 5.90 -14.53 -0.93
C ALA A 88 6.08 -14.18 0.55
N ILE A 89 6.72 -13.05 0.81
CA ILE A 89 6.87 -12.49 2.14
C ILE A 89 6.55 -10.98 2.10
N ASN A 90 5.80 -10.51 3.10
CA ASN A 90 5.60 -9.08 3.30
C ASN A 90 6.58 -8.59 4.36
N CYS A 91 7.53 -7.72 3.95
CA CYS A 91 8.57 -7.21 4.83
C CYS A 91 8.01 -6.25 5.90
N GLY A 92 6.88 -5.59 5.64
CA GLY A 92 6.22 -4.69 6.60
C GLY A 92 5.41 -5.40 7.69
N ALA A 93 5.07 -6.69 7.47
CA ALA A 93 4.29 -7.45 8.43
C ALA A 93 5.13 -8.04 9.58
N LEU A 94 6.47 -8.01 9.45
CA LEU A 94 7.39 -8.61 10.40
C LEU A 94 8.13 -7.55 11.22
N PRO A 95 8.31 -7.76 12.52
CA PRO A 95 9.24 -6.96 13.32
C PRO A 95 10.67 -7.02 12.73
N ASP A 96 11.41 -5.91 12.75
CA ASP A 96 12.75 -5.78 12.17
C ASP A 96 13.72 -6.91 12.56
N ASN A 97 13.65 -7.38 13.80
CA ASN A 97 14.49 -8.45 14.32
C ASN A 97 14.12 -9.85 13.80
N LEU A 98 12.93 -10.01 13.22
CA LEU A 98 12.47 -11.30 12.68
C LEU A 98 12.63 -11.38 11.15
N VAL A 99 12.73 -10.26 10.45
CA VAL A 99 12.86 -10.23 8.98
C VAL A 99 14.09 -11.03 8.51
N GLU A 100 15.23 -10.84 9.16
CA GLU A 100 16.45 -11.60 8.82
C GLU A 100 16.28 -13.09 9.08
N ASN A 101 15.62 -13.46 10.18
CA ASN A 101 15.32 -14.85 10.51
C ASN A 101 14.40 -15.51 9.47
N GLU A 102 13.34 -14.81 9.09
CA GLU A 102 12.41 -15.30 8.06
C GLU A 102 13.08 -15.42 6.68
N LEU A 103 13.91 -14.43 6.30
CA LEU A 103 14.61 -14.46 5.01
C LEU A 103 15.66 -15.58 4.94
N PHE A 104 16.55 -15.66 5.94
CA PHE A 104 17.77 -16.48 5.88
C PHE A 104 17.69 -17.74 6.74
N GLY A 105 16.68 -17.85 7.62
CA GLY A 105 16.56 -18.93 8.58
C GLY A 105 17.60 -18.86 9.71
N HIS A 106 17.59 -19.84 10.58
CA HIS A 106 18.54 -19.93 11.69
C HIS A 106 19.06 -21.35 11.93
N ALA A 107 20.26 -21.43 12.44
CA ALA A 107 20.83 -22.66 12.98
C ALA A 107 20.38 -22.86 14.44
N ARG A 108 20.40 -24.11 14.91
CA ARG A 108 20.13 -24.42 16.30
C ARG A 108 21.06 -23.63 17.23
N GLY A 109 20.48 -22.98 18.25
CA GLY A 109 21.23 -22.18 19.22
C GLY A 109 21.59 -20.76 18.72
N ALA A 110 21.02 -20.29 17.63
CA ALA A 110 21.25 -18.93 17.11
C ALA A 110 20.78 -17.83 18.09
N PHE A 111 19.75 -18.11 18.87
CA PHE A 111 19.20 -17.26 19.94
C PHE A 111 18.59 -18.15 21.04
N SER A 112 18.17 -17.55 22.17
CA SER A 112 17.76 -18.29 23.39
C SER A 112 16.70 -19.35 23.14
N ASP A 113 15.76 -19.12 22.21
CA ASP A 113 14.64 -20.00 21.90
C ASP A 113 14.85 -20.87 20.65
N ALA A 114 16.00 -20.78 19.98
CA ALA A 114 16.34 -21.56 18.79
C ALA A 114 16.68 -22.99 19.12
N ARG A 115 15.67 -23.79 19.48
CA ARG A 115 15.83 -25.21 19.86
C ARG A 115 16.21 -26.11 18.68
N ASP A 116 15.68 -25.77 17.49
CA ASP A 116 15.91 -26.48 16.23
C ASP A 116 16.41 -25.49 15.16
N SER A 117 16.96 -26.03 14.07
CA SER A 117 17.27 -25.22 12.90
C SER A 117 16.02 -25.04 12.03
N GLN A 118 15.81 -23.84 11.49
CA GLN A 118 14.71 -23.56 10.57
C GLN A 118 15.24 -22.91 9.28
N PRO A 119 14.88 -23.45 8.10
CA PRO A 119 15.22 -22.82 6.83
C PRO A 119 14.45 -21.51 6.67
N GLY A 120 15.07 -20.52 6.02
CA GLY A 120 14.38 -19.27 5.65
C GLY A 120 13.69 -19.37 4.29
N VAL A 121 12.90 -18.34 3.95
CA VAL A 121 12.13 -18.29 2.70
C VAL A 121 13.03 -18.31 1.44
N ILE A 122 14.30 -17.90 1.56
CA ILE A 122 15.27 -18.01 0.45
C ILE A 122 15.55 -19.49 0.14
N ALA A 123 15.71 -20.33 1.16
CA ALA A 123 15.89 -21.77 0.97
C ALA A 123 14.61 -22.42 0.40
N GLU A 124 13.43 -21.98 0.84
CA GLU A 124 12.16 -22.48 0.32
C GLU A 124 11.93 -22.09 -1.15
N ALA A 125 12.47 -20.94 -1.57
CA ALA A 125 12.35 -20.42 -2.93
C ALA A 125 13.41 -20.97 -3.89
N ASP A 126 14.28 -21.86 -3.46
CA ASP A 126 15.38 -22.35 -4.29
C ASP A 126 14.90 -22.97 -5.61
N GLY A 127 15.55 -22.61 -6.70
CA GLY A 127 15.13 -22.90 -8.09
C GLY A 127 13.90 -22.13 -8.56
N GLY A 128 13.24 -21.36 -7.68
CA GLY A 128 11.95 -20.68 -7.90
C GLY A 128 12.03 -19.16 -7.93
N THR A 129 11.00 -18.54 -7.35
CA THR A 129 10.86 -17.07 -7.26
C THR A 129 10.50 -16.66 -5.84
N LEU A 130 11.23 -15.69 -5.31
CA LEU A 130 10.95 -15.01 -4.05
C LEU A 130 10.30 -13.67 -4.35
N PHE A 131 9.09 -13.45 -3.84
CA PHE A 131 8.40 -12.16 -3.89
C PHE A 131 8.54 -11.44 -2.54
N LEU A 132 9.13 -10.24 -2.58
CA LEU A 132 9.33 -9.36 -1.43
C LEU A 132 8.35 -8.19 -1.55
N ASP A 133 7.26 -8.20 -0.78
CA ASP A 133 6.33 -7.07 -0.73
C ASP A 133 6.78 -6.07 0.34
N GLU A 134 6.51 -4.79 0.11
CA GLU A 134 6.88 -3.68 1.00
C GLU A 134 8.39 -3.70 1.35
N ILE A 135 9.23 -3.88 0.32
CA ILE A 135 10.69 -4.03 0.49
C ILE A 135 11.33 -2.82 1.18
N GLU A 136 10.70 -1.65 1.11
CA GLU A 136 11.08 -0.44 1.81
C GLU A 136 11.11 -0.58 3.33
N CYS A 137 10.38 -1.55 3.88
CA CYS A 137 10.34 -1.83 5.32
C CYS A 137 11.54 -2.65 5.81
N LEU A 138 12.44 -3.10 4.91
CA LEU A 138 13.64 -3.82 5.32
C LEU A 138 14.57 -2.93 6.15
N SER A 139 14.99 -3.44 7.30
CA SER A 139 16.05 -2.81 8.11
C SER A 139 17.35 -2.67 7.31
N HIS A 140 18.20 -1.74 7.70
CA HIS A 140 19.51 -1.54 7.05
C HIS A 140 20.36 -2.83 7.02
N LYS A 141 20.27 -3.67 8.05
CA LYS A 141 20.94 -4.97 8.09
C LYS A 141 20.33 -5.94 7.09
N GLY A 142 19.00 -6.02 7.02
CA GLY A 142 18.29 -6.83 6.03
C GLY A 142 18.64 -6.44 4.60
N GLN A 143 18.74 -5.12 4.32
CA GLN A 143 19.17 -4.61 3.01
C GLN A 143 20.59 -5.06 2.65
N VAL A 144 21.54 -5.01 3.61
CA VAL A 144 22.93 -5.47 3.40
C VAL A 144 22.98 -6.98 3.14
N ALA A 145 22.22 -7.76 3.90
CA ALA A 145 22.21 -9.21 3.75
C ALA A 145 21.55 -9.62 2.40
N LEU A 146 20.45 -8.95 2.02
CA LEU A 146 19.79 -9.17 0.73
C LEU A 146 20.70 -8.78 -0.43
N LEU A 147 21.43 -7.66 -0.34
CA LEU A 147 22.40 -7.25 -1.38
C LEU A 147 23.46 -8.31 -1.63
N ARG A 148 24.05 -8.85 -0.56
CA ARG A 148 25.05 -9.94 -0.66
C ARG A 148 24.47 -11.17 -1.35
N PHE A 149 23.26 -11.57 -0.94
CA PHE A 149 22.56 -12.68 -1.59
C PHE A 149 22.33 -12.43 -3.09
N LEU A 150 21.89 -11.24 -3.48
CA LEU A 150 21.68 -10.88 -4.88
C LEU A 150 22.96 -10.81 -5.72
N GLN A 151 24.12 -10.60 -5.08
CA GLN A 151 25.41 -10.56 -5.75
C GLN A 151 25.94 -11.95 -6.07
N ASP A 152 25.94 -12.84 -5.08
CA ASP A 152 26.69 -14.08 -5.10
C ASP A 152 25.80 -15.33 -5.12
N GLY A 153 24.48 -15.19 -4.87
CA GLY A 153 23.57 -16.33 -4.69
C GLY A 153 23.83 -17.11 -3.39
N HIS A 154 24.62 -16.55 -2.47
CA HIS A 154 24.97 -17.18 -1.23
C HIS A 154 24.41 -16.39 -0.03
N TYR A 155 23.95 -17.11 0.98
CA TYR A 155 23.52 -16.52 2.23
C TYR A 155 23.99 -17.37 3.44
N ARG A 156 23.91 -16.80 4.62
CA ARG A 156 24.24 -17.50 5.86
C ARG A 156 23.04 -17.44 6.79
N PRO A 157 22.52 -18.61 7.23
CA PRO A 157 21.52 -18.66 8.30
C PRO A 157 22.04 -18.00 9.59
N LEU A 158 21.15 -17.39 10.37
CA LEU A 158 21.52 -16.78 11.65
C LEU A 158 22.17 -17.82 12.56
N GLY A 159 23.30 -17.46 13.20
CA GLY A 159 24.08 -18.38 14.03
C GLY A 159 24.76 -19.53 13.26
N GLY A 160 24.54 -19.64 11.96
CA GLY A 160 25.17 -20.67 11.12
C GLY A 160 26.65 -20.36 10.81
N ARG A 161 27.47 -21.43 10.63
CA ARG A 161 28.90 -21.31 10.27
C ARG A 161 29.16 -21.45 8.79
N GLY A 162 28.24 -22.08 8.03
CA GLY A 162 28.39 -22.35 6.61
C GLY A 162 27.66 -21.32 5.75
N MET A 163 28.17 -21.11 4.51
CA MET A 163 27.43 -20.41 3.44
C MET A 163 26.55 -21.43 2.72
N VAL A 164 25.34 -21.04 2.39
CA VAL A 164 24.37 -21.83 1.62
C VAL A 164 24.15 -21.13 0.30
N GLN A 165 24.15 -21.89 -0.78
CA GLN A 165 23.86 -21.38 -2.13
C GLN A 165 22.40 -21.62 -2.46
N ALA A 166 21.74 -20.66 -3.10
CA ALA A 166 20.38 -20.80 -3.64
C ALA A 166 20.24 -20.02 -4.97
N ASP A 167 19.55 -20.63 -5.93
CA ASP A 167 19.23 -20.00 -7.22
C ASP A 167 17.82 -19.46 -7.18
N VAL A 168 17.64 -18.22 -6.77
CA VAL A 168 16.33 -17.60 -6.58
C VAL A 168 16.18 -16.36 -7.47
N ARG A 169 15.09 -16.32 -8.25
CA ARG A 169 14.66 -15.10 -8.91
C ARG A 169 13.96 -14.21 -7.89
N VAL A 170 14.39 -12.96 -7.74
CA VAL A 170 13.74 -12.01 -6.82
C VAL A 170 12.83 -11.06 -7.60
N VAL A 171 11.58 -10.94 -7.14
CA VAL A 171 10.62 -9.93 -7.55
C VAL A 171 10.32 -9.10 -6.30
N ALA A 172 10.62 -7.81 -6.33
CA ALA A 172 10.40 -6.90 -5.21
C ALA A 172 9.27 -5.92 -5.52
N ALA A 173 8.49 -5.53 -4.53
CA ALA A 173 7.44 -4.52 -4.67
C ALA A 173 7.56 -3.43 -3.60
N SER A 174 7.25 -2.19 -4.00
CA SER A 174 7.23 -1.02 -3.11
C SER A 174 6.06 -0.10 -3.43
N ASN A 175 5.58 0.59 -2.42
CA ASN A 175 4.59 1.66 -2.56
C ASN A 175 5.21 3.06 -2.42
N ARG A 176 6.51 3.16 -2.15
CA ARG A 176 7.26 4.41 -2.00
C ARG A 176 8.19 4.67 -3.19
N GLU A 177 8.52 5.94 -3.38
CA GLU A 177 9.49 6.40 -4.37
C GLU A 177 10.92 6.17 -3.83
N PHE A 178 11.70 5.35 -4.55
CA PHE A 178 13.05 4.99 -4.12
C PHE A 178 14.04 6.14 -4.15
N ASP A 179 13.88 7.09 -5.08
CA ASP A 179 14.78 8.25 -5.18
C ASP A 179 14.73 9.12 -3.92
N GLU A 180 13.55 9.22 -3.30
CA GLU A 180 13.38 9.90 -2.02
C GLU A 180 14.03 9.12 -0.89
N MET A 181 13.77 7.84 -0.80
CA MET A 181 14.32 6.97 0.23
C MET A 181 15.85 6.88 0.20
N VAL A 182 16.45 6.87 -0.99
CA VAL A 182 17.91 6.91 -1.15
C VAL A 182 18.47 8.24 -0.68
N ARG A 183 17.80 9.37 -1.01
CA ARG A 183 18.21 10.69 -0.52
C ARG A 183 18.10 10.83 1.00
N GLU A 184 17.08 10.24 1.61
CA GLU A 184 16.89 10.18 3.05
C GLU A 184 17.85 9.20 3.75
N GLY A 185 18.54 8.34 3.01
CA GLY A 185 19.40 7.29 3.54
C GLY A 185 18.64 6.12 4.16
N SER A 186 17.32 6.03 3.97
CA SER A 186 16.48 4.92 4.47
C SER A 186 16.58 3.67 3.59
N PHE A 187 16.98 3.82 2.32
CA PHE A 187 17.22 2.72 1.40
C PHE A 187 18.58 2.85 0.70
N ARG A 188 19.29 1.73 0.54
CA ARG A 188 20.61 1.70 -0.06
C ARG A 188 20.54 1.78 -1.58
N GLN A 189 21.31 2.66 -2.17
CA GLN A 189 21.39 2.86 -3.61
C GLN A 189 21.94 1.62 -4.35
N ASP A 190 22.93 0.94 -3.76
CA ASP A 190 23.55 -0.26 -4.35
C ASP A 190 22.54 -1.44 -4.43
N LEU A 191 21.69 -1.61 -3.42
CA LEU A 191 20.61 -2.58 -3.43
C LEU A 191 19.57 -2.23 -4.50
N LEU A 192 19.18 -0.94 -4.59
CA LEU A 192 18.22 -0.48 -5.59
C LEU A 192 18.70 -0.85 -7.01
N TYR A 193 19.96 -0.55 -7.36
CA TYR A 193 20.50 -0.87 -8.68
C TYR A 193 20.53 -2.37 -8.96
N ARG A 194 20.70 -3.20 -7.95
CA ARG A 194 20.69 -4.66 -8.11
C ARG A 194 19.29 -5.24 -8.29
N LEU A 195 18.27 -4.63 -7.66
CA LEU A 195 16.86 -5.02 -7.77
C LEU A 195 16.20 -4.48 -9.04
N ALA A 196 16.51 -3.24 -9.41
CA ALA A 196 15.86 -2.52 -10.50
C ALA A 196 16.48 -2.79 -11.88
N ILE A 197 17.01 -4.01 -12.13
CA ILE A 197 17.46 -4.44 -13.47
C ILE A 197 16.29 -4.31 -14.46
N MET A 198 15.11 -4.71 -14.03
CA MET A 198 13.84 -4.48 -14.72
C MET A 198 12.88 -3.82 -13.76
N SER A 199 12.23 -2.74 -14.16
CA SER A 199 11.26 -2.03 -13.34
C SER A 199 9.96 -1.77 -14.07
N VAL A 200 8.84 -1.90 -13.35
CA VAL A 200 7.51 -1.56 -13.85
C VAL A 200 6.76 -0.76 -12.79
N SER A 201 6.17 0.35 -13.21
CA SER A 201 5.30 1.16 -12.37
C SER A 201 3.83 0.90 -12.73
N LEU A 202 3.04 0.53 -11.73
CA LEU A 202 1.61 0.29 -11.89
C LEU A 202 0.85 1.61 -11.71
N PRO A 203 0.06 2.04 -12.69
CA PRO A 203 -0.70 3.27 -12.56
C PRO A 203 -1.77 3.14 -11.47
N PRO A 204 -1.97 4.18 -10.65
CA PRO A 204 -3.07 4.24 -9.70
C PRO A 204 -4.41 4.23 -10.42
N LEU A 205 -5.48 3.78 -9.74
CA LEU A 205 -6.79 3.56 -10.35
C LEU A 205 -7.36 4.86 -10.95
N ARG A 206 -7.14 6.02 -10.31
CA ARG A 206 -7.53 7.35 -10.82
C ARG A 206 -6.92 7.73 -12.18
N ALA A 207 -5.77 7.13 -12.54
CA ALA A 207 -5.12 7.36 -13.84
C ALA A 207 -5.60 6.38 -14.93
N ARG A 208 -6.48 5.43 -14.58
CA ARG A 208 -6.93 4.34 -15.46
C ARG A 208 -8.31 4.60 -16.08
N GLY A 209 -8.92 5.76 -15.83
CA GLY A 209 -10.17 6.19 -16.44
C GLY A 209 -11.30 5.16 -16.30
N ASP A 210 -11.83 4.71 -17.43
CA ASP A 210 -12.98 3.80 -17.47
C ASP A 210 -12.72 2.38 -16.93
N ASP A 211 -11.47 2.01 -16.65
CA ASP A 211 -11.14 0.73 -15.99
C ASP A 211 -11.87 0.57 -14.65
N VAL A 212 -12.20 1.68 -13.97
CA VAL A 212 -13.01 1.66 -12.75
C VAL A 212 -14.33 0.92 -12.98
N LEU A 213 -15.06 1.25 -14.05
CA LEU A 213 -16.36 0.65 -14.36
C LEU A 213 -16.22 -0.81 -14.79
N LEU A 214 -15.16 -1.13 -15.52
CA LEU A 214 -14.82 -2.51 -15.90
C LEU A 214 -14.59 -3.36 -14.65
N LEU A 215 -13.82 -2.85 -13.67
CA LEU A 215 -13.54 -3.54 -12.41
C LEU A 215 -14.79 -3.68 -11.54
N VAL A 216 -15.64 -2.66 -11.44
CA VAL A 216 -16.95 -2.74 -10.75
C VAL A 216 -17.77 -3.89 -11.32
N ASP A 217 -17.89 -3.96 -12.65
CA ASP A 217 -18.63 -5.02 -13.34
C ASP A 217 -18.05 -6.41 -13.08
N HIS A 218 -16.73 -6.53 -13.14
CA HIS A 218 -16.01 -7.76 -12.80
C HIS A 218 -16.31 -8.22 -11.36
N PHE A 219 -16.20 -7.34 -10.37
CA PHE A 219 -16.44 -7.68 -8.98
C PHE A 219 -17.90 -8.07 -8.73
N LEU A 220 -18.85 -7.36 -9.32
CA LEU A 220 -20.27 -7.71 -9.22
C LEU A 220 -20.58 -9.10 -9.80
N ARG A 221 -19.99 -9.44 -10.96
CA ARG A 221 -20.12 -10.80 -11.52
C ARG A 221 -19.52 -11.86 -10.61
N ARG A 222 -18.35 -11.60 -10.04
CA ARG A 222 -17.66 -12.51 -9.12
C ARG A 222 -18.49 -12.73 -7.85
N PHE A 223 -18.99 -11.66 -7.23
CA PHE A 223 -19.80 -11.76 -6.02
C PHE A 223 -21.16 -12.42 -6.30
N ALA A 224 -21.81 -12.08 -7.41
CA ALA A 224 -23.07 -12.73 -7.80
C ALA A 224 -22.92 -14.26 -7.90
N ARG A 225 -21.82 -14.74 -8.50
CA ARG A 225 -21.49 -16.18 -8.58
C ARG A 225 -21.18 -16.78 -7.20
N SER A 226 -20.35 -16.10 -6.40
CA SER A 226 -19.92 -16.62 -5.09
C SER A 226 -21.06 -16.73 -4.10
N TYR A 227 -22.02 -15.79 -4.13
CA TYR A 227 -23.15 -15.74 -3.21
C TYR A 227 -24.43 -16.36 -3.77
N GLY A 228 -24.42 -16.85 -5.03
CA GLY A 228 -25.63 -17.41 -5.68
C GLY A 228 -26.78 -16.39 -5.80
N ARG A 229 -26.47 -15.09 -5.86
CA ARG A 229 -27.46 -14.00 -5.92
C ARG A 229 -27.47 -13.34 -7.30
N PRO A 230 -28.60 -12.79 -7.76
CA PRO A 230 -28.64 -12.05 -9.01
C PRO A 230 -27.70 -10.83 -8.94
N ARG A 231 -27.09 -10.53 -10.08
CA ARG A 231 -26.20 -9.38 -10.23
C ARG A 231 -27.04 -8.09 -10.17
N PRO A 232 -26.78 -7.16 -9.25
CA PRO A 232 -27.46 -5.86 -9.22
C PRO A 232 -26.99 -4.96 -10.37
N VAL A 233 -27.82 -4.00 -10.74
CA VAL A 233 -27.50 -2.98 -11.73
C VAL A 233 -26.99 -1.74 -11.00
N VAL A 234 -25.81 -1.24 -11.41
CA VAL A 234 -25.26 0.02 -10.88
C VAL A 234 -26.00 1.19 -11.52
N ASP A 235 -26.59 2.06 -10.73
CA ASP A 235 -27.30 3.23 -11.24
C ASP A 235 -26.33 4.27 -11.89
N ALA A 236 -26.88 5.18 -12.69
CA ALA A 236 -26.10 6.16 -13.44
C ALA A 236 -25.34 7.14 -12.53
N GLU A 237 -25.90 7.45 -11.36
CA GLU A 237 -25.28 8.34 -10.40
C GLU A 237 -24.05 7.67 -9.76
N SER A 238 -24.18 6.43 -9.30
CA SER A 238 -23.07 5.65 -8.76
C SER A 238 -21.94 5.46 -9.77
N ARG A 239 -22.25 5.30 -11.06
CA ARG A 239 -21.24 5.25 -12.13
C ARG A 239 -20.46 6.56 -12.23
N ARG A 240 -21.15 7.71 -12.22
CA ARG A 240 -20.50 9.03 -12.26
C ARG A 240 -19.61 9.25 -11.02
N GLN A 241 -20.13 8.91 -9.84
CA GLN A 241 -19.38 9.02 -8.59
C GLN A 241 -18.13 8.11 -8.60
N ALA A 242 -18.26 6.88 -9.08
CA ALA A 242 -17.12 5.95 -9.18
C ALA A 242 -16.01 6.49 -10.10
N LEU A 243 -16.35 7.15 -11.20
CA LEU A 243 -15.40 7.76 -12.12
C LEU A 243 -14.75 9.03 -11.56
N ALA A 244 -15.49 9.81 -10.76
CA ALA A 244 -15.00 11.05 -10.17
C ALA A 244 -14.18 10.86 -8.90
N TYR A 245 -14.33 9.70 -8.25
CA TYR A 245 -13.64 9.41 -6.98
C TYR A 245 -12.18 9.06 -7.21
N SER A 246 -11.27 9.51 -6.32
CA SER A 246 -9.82 9.36 -6.50
C SER A 246 -9.27 7.99 -6.15
N TRP A 247 -10.04 7.13 -5.45
CA TRP A 247 -9.67 5.78 -5.04
C TRP A 247 -8.30 5.70 -4.35
N PRO A 248 -8.10 6.35 -3.19
CA PRO A 248 -6.81 6.34 -2.50
C PRO A 248 -6.32 4.93 -2.12
N GLY A 249 -7.24 3.98 -1.87
CA GLY A 249 -6.92 2.58 -1.67
C GLY A 249 -6.95 1.74 -2.95
N ASN A 250 -7.05 2.38 -4.12
CA ASN A 250 -7.01 1.77 -5.44
C ASN A 250 -8.02 0.61 -5.62
N ILE A 251 -7.58 -0.49 -6.24
CA ILE A 251 -8.45 -1.65 -6.54
C ILE A 251 -8.94 -2.32 -5.25
N ARG A 252 -8.13 -2.34 -4.17
CA ARG A 252 -8.53 -2.92 -2.89
C ARG A 252 -9.70 -2.17 -2.25
N GLU A 253 -9.69 -0.85 -2.33
CA GLU A 253 -10.79 -0.01 -1.84
C GLU A 253 -12.04 -0.19 -2.70
N LEU A 254 -11.89 -0.18 -4.03
CA LEU A 254 -12.98 -0.41 -4.97
C LEU A 254 -13.65 -1.76 -4.73
N GLU A 255 -12.87 -2.84 -4.61
CA GLU A 255 -13.36 -4.18 -4.33
C GLU A 255 -14.18 -4.22 -3.03
N ASN A 256 -13.65 -3.63 -1.94
CA ASN A 256 -14.31 -3.57 -0.65
C ASN A 256 -15.61 -2.75 -0.71
N ALA A 257 -15.61 -1.62 -1.42
CA ALA A 257 -16.79 -0.79 -1.60
C ALA A 257 -17.89 -1.55 -2.38
N VAL A 258 -17.54 -2.17 -3.50
CA VAL A 258 -18.48 -2.96 -4.30
C VAL A 258 -19.00 -4.17 -3.51
N HIS A 259 -18.12 -4.87 -2.79
CA HIS A 259 -18.52 -6.02 -1.98
C HIS A 259 -19.51 -5.66 -0.89
N ARG A 260 -19.22 -4.59 -0.12
CA ARG A 260 -20.12 -4.10 0.91
C ARG A 260 -21.50 -3.74 0.36
N GLN A 261 -21.55 -3.00 -0.74
CA GLN A 261 -22.81 -2.60 -1.33
C GLN A 261 -23.56 -3.78 -1.98
N PHE A 262 -22.84 -4.76 -2.52
CA PHE A 262 -23.43 -6.00 -3.01
C PHE A 262 -24.15 -6.78 -1.88
N LEU A 263 -23.54 -6.85 -0.71
CA LEU A 263 -24.13 -7.53 0.45
C LEU A 263 -25.37 -6.80 1.00
N LEU A 264 -25.39 -5.48 0.94
CA LEU A 264 -26.48 -4.63 1.41
C LEU A 264 -27.60 -4.47 0.38
N ALA A 265 -27.38 -4.81 -0.89
CA ALA A 265 -28.40 -4.66 -1.92
C ALA A 265 -29.47 -5.76 -1.83
N ASP A 266 -30.74 -5.37 -1.83
CA ASP A 266 -31.92 -6.25 -1.82
C ASP A 266 -32.33 -6.75 -3.23
N GLY A 267 -31.36 -6.97 -4.12
CA GLY A 267 -31.60 -7.58 -5.44
C GLY A 267 -32.02 -6.61 -6.55
N GLY A 268 -31.98 -5.30 -6.33
CA GLY A 268 -32.35 -4.27 -7.30
C GLY A 268 -31.15 -3.42 -7.77
N ASN A 269 -31.28 -2.11 -7.67
CA ASN A 269 -30.23 -1.15 -8.01
C ASN A 269 -29.18 -1.09 -6.88
N LEU A 270 -27.91 -1.12 -7.27
CA LEU A 270 -26.80 -0.94 -6.36
C LEU A 270 -26.36 0.53 -6.38
N ARG A 271 -26.37 1.15 -5.20
CA ARG A 271 -25.80 2.47 -4.98
C ARG A 271 -24.40 2.31 -4.37
N LEU A 272 -23.40 2.90 -5.02
CA LEU A 272 -22.05 2.97 -4.46
C LEU A 272 -22.01 4.16 -3.48
N GLU A 273 -22.22 3.89 -2.20
CA GLU A 273 -21.92 4.87 -1.16
C GLU A 273 -20.42 4.93 -0.96
N LEU A 274 -19.80 5.86 -1.61
CA LEU A 274 -18.39 6.19 -1.40
C LEU A 274 -18.31 7.03 -0.12
N ALA A 275 -17.34 6.72 0.75
CA ALA A 275 -17.09 7.59 1.90
C ALA A 275 -16.87 9.01 1.37
N PRO A 276 -17.49 10.05 2.02
CA PRO A 276 -17.09 11.40 1.69
C PRO A 276 -15.57 11.41 1.79
N GLN A 277 -14.92 11.77 0.69
CA GLN A 277 -13.50 12.06 0.79
C GLN A 277 -13.41 13.07 1.93
N PRO A 278 -12.62 12.83 2.98
CA PRO A 278 -12.19 13.96 3.75
C PRO A 278 -11.69 14.89 2.63
N ASP A 279 -12.25 16.11 2.57
CA ASP A 279 -11.66 17.16 1.77
C ASP A 279 -10.17 17.15 2.14
N VAL A 280 -9.42 16.26 1.49
CA VAL A 280 -8.00 16.47 1.33
C VAL A 280 -8.07 17.69 0.42
N PRO A 281 -7.80 18.88 0.94
CA PRO A 281 -7.61 19.99 0.07
C PRO A 281 -6.55 19.40 -0.87
N MET A 282 -6.93 19.17 -2.14
CA MET A 282 -5.92 19.12 -3.18
C MET A 282 -4.95 20.20 -2.73
N PRO A 283 -3.63 19.93 -2.61
CA PRO A 283 -2.75 21.04 -2.41
C PRO A 283 -3.08 21.96 -3.57
N ALA A 284 -4.04 22.85 -3.28
CA ALA A 284 -4.33 23.98 -4.11
C ALA A 284 -2.97 24.61 -4.14
N SER A 285 -2.31 24.34 -5.26
CA SER A 285 -0.99 24.81 -5.62
C SER A 285 -0.40 25.61 -4.47
N THR A 286 0.57 25.06 -3.77
CA THR A 286 1.37 25.78 -2.78
C THR A 286 1.97 27.07 -3.41
N ALA A 287 1.71 27.32 -4.67
CA ALA A 287 1.98 28.55 -5.39
C ALA A 287 1.14 29.77 -4.93
N ALA A 288 -0.13 29.60 -4.48
CA ALA A 288 -0.92 30.77 -4.07
C ALA A 288 -0.58 31.32 -2.66
N GLY A 289 0.26 30.61 -1.90
CA GLY A 289 0.70 31.04 -0.56
C GLY A 289 2.12 31.64 -0.50
N VAL A 290 2.86 31.58 -1.60
CA VAL A 290 4.28 32.00 -1.66
C VAL A 290 4.47 33.22 -2.56
N GLU A 291 3.45 33.63 -3.32
CA GLU A 291 3.50 34.88 -4.09
C GLU A 291 3.66 36.07 -3.14
N GLY A 292 4.78 36.75 -3.25
CA GLY A 292 5.15 37.92 -2.44
C GLY A 292 6.03 37.64 -1.21
N LEU A 293 6.27 36.39 -0.82
CA LEU A 293 7.18 36.10 0.32
C LEU A 293 8.66 36.13 -0.09
N ALA A 294 8.96 35.93 -1.37
CA ALA A 294 10.33 35.95 -1.89
C ALA A 294 10.97 37.35 -1.85
N ASP A 295 10.16 38.40 -1.81
CA ASP A 295 10.60 39.80 -1.72
C ASP A 295 10.72 40.30 -0.28
N MET A 296 10.44 39.46 0.72
CA MET A 296 10.51 39.79 2.13
C MET A 296 11.74 39.17 2.79
N ASP A 297 12.26 39.85 3.82
CA ASP A 297 13.28 39.23 4.67
C ASP A 297 12.71 38.00 5.43
N MET A 298 13.56 37.02 5.76
CA MET A 298 13.16 35.76 6.38
C MET A 298 12.33 35.93 7.66
N LYS A 299 12.58 36.97 8.46
CA LYS A 299 11.88 37.24 9.71
C LYS A 299 10.44 37.69 9.45
N THR A 300 10.26 38.57 8.48
CA THR A 300 8.96 39.11 8.05
C THR A 300 8.13 38.04 7.32
N ALA A 301 8.75 37.27 6.42
CA ALA A 301 8.11 36.15 5.75
C ALA A 301 7.62 35.09 6.74
N LYS A 302 8.44 34.70 7.70
CA LYS A 302 8.08 33.76 8.77
C LYS A 302 6.91 34.29 9.63
N ALA A 303 6.93 35.56 9.99
CA ALA A 303 5.87 36.17 10.79
C ALA A 303 4.52 36.16 10.02
N ALA A 304 4.53 36.50 8.72
CA ALA A 304 3.34 36.47 7.88
C ALA A 304 2.74 35.07 7.74
N VAL A 305 3.56 34.04 7.54
CA VAL A 305 3.11 32.64 7.46
C VAL A 305 2.52 32.16 8.79
N ILE A 306 3.16 32.48 9.92
CA ILE A 306 2.65 32.12 11.24
C ILE A 306 1.34 32.83 11.53
N GLU A 307 1.23 34.12 11.20
CA GLU A 307 0.02 34.90 11.41
C GLU A 307 -1.18 34.32 10.62
N ARG A 308 -0.95 33.98 9.35
CA ARG A 308 -1.98 33.35 8.50
C ARG A 308 -2.39 32.00 9.05
N PHE A 309 -1.42 31.16 9.39
CA PHE A 309 -1.68 29.82 9.96
C PHE A 309 -2.48 29.92 11.27
N GLU A 310 -2.06 30.79 12.21
CA GLU A 310 -2.76 30.98 13.48
C GLU A 310 -4.20 31.46 13.27
N ARG A 311 -4.45 32.39 12.34
CA ARG A 311 -5.78 32.88 12.02
C ARG A 311 -6.67 31.74 11.47
N ASP A 312 -6.24 31.05 10.43
CA ASP A 312 -6.99 29.98 9.79
C ASP A 312 -7.31 28.85 10.78
N TYR A 313 -6.35 28.49 11.61
CA TYR A 313 -6.50 27.47 12.65
C TYR A 313 -7.54 27.86 13.72
N LEU A 314 -7.52 29.11 14.17
CA LEU A 314 -8.48 29.61 15.16
C LEU A 314 -9.90 29.69 14.56
N GLU A 315 -10.04 30.14 13.31
CA GLU A 315 -11.33 30.18 12.62
C GLU A 315 -11.92 28.80 12.44
N GLN A 316 -11.12 27.81 12.03
CA GLN A 316 -11.56 26.41 11.92
C GLN A 316 -12.04 25.86 13.26
N LEU A 317 -11.30 26.06 14.36
CA LEU A 317 -11.67 25.56 15.68
C LEU A 317 -12.93 26.21 16.21
N ILE A 318 -13.10 27.52 16.06
CA ILE A 318 -14.30 28.23 16.55
C ILE A 318 -15.54 27.85 15.74
N THR A 319 -15.37 27.63 14.42
CA THR A 319 -16.42 27.14 13.53
C THR A 319 -16.84 25.72 13.92
N ALA A 320 -15.90 24.80 14.09
CA ALA A 320 -16.14 23.41 14.45
C ALA A 320 -16.81 23.26 15.84
N THR A 321 -16.69 24.27 16.70
CA THR A 321 -17.29 24.28 18.05
C THR A 321 -18.54 25.18 18.15
N GLY A 322 -19.04 25.68 17.02
CA GLY A 322 -20.26 26.51 16.95
C GLY A 322 -20.15 27.80 17.81
N GLY A 323 -18.97 28.42 17.89
CA GLY A 323 -18.71 29.62 18.69
C GLY A 323 -18.38 29.36 20.17
N ASN A 324 -18.27 28.11 20.61
CA ASN A 324 -17.95 27.76 21.99
C ASN A 324 -16.45 27.86 22.26
N VAL A 325 -16.05 29.01 22.80
CA VAL A 325 -14.62 29.32 23.11
C VAL A 325 -13.98 28.34 24.09
N SER A 326 -14.73 27.78 25.04
CA SER A 326 -14.18 26.80 26.00
C SER A 326 -13.86 25.47 25.35
N ALA A 327 -14.75 24.99 24.48
CA ALA A 327 -14.54 23.76 23.75
C ALA A 327 -13.43 23.92 22.67
N ALA A 328 -13.35 25.08 22.02
CA ALA A 328 -12.27 25.40 21.07
C ALA A 328 -10.90 25.46 21.77
N ALA A 329 -10.83 26.11 22.93
CA ALA A 329 -9.58 26.18 23.72
C ALA A 329 -9.11 24.80 24.17
N GLN A 330 -10.00 23.93 24.60
CA GLN A 330 -9.69 22.56 24.99
C GLN A 330 -9.14 21.74 23.83
N ARG A 331 -9.75 21.87 22.64
CA ARG A 331 -9.24 21.21 21.41
C ARG A 331 -7.89 21.74 20.97
N ALA A 332 -7.63 23.03 21.20
CA ALA A 332 -6.33 23.65 20.90
C ALA A 332 -5.25 23.34 21.94
N GLY A 333 -5.55 22.59 23.02
CA GLY A 333 -4.60 22.37 24.11
C GLY A 333 -4.18 23.67 24.84
N LYS A 334 -5.06 24.70 24.84
CA LYS A 334 -4.76 26.02 25.43
C LYS A 334 -5.77 26.38 26.52
N GLU A 335 -5.34 27.17 27.46
CA GLU A 335 -6.25 27.76 28.45
C GLU A 335 -7.25 28.71 27.78
N ARG A 336 -8.53 28.71 28.26
CA ARG A 336 -9.61 29.57 27.73
C ARG A 336 -9.21 31.04 27.63
N ARG A 337 -8.49 31.56 28.63
CA ARG A 337 -8.05 32.98 28.63
C ARG A 337 -7.00 33.25 27.55
N ALA A 338 -6.07 32.33 27.36
CA ALA A 338 -5.06 32.43 26.31
C ALA A 338 -5.66 32.34 24.89
N PHE A 339 -6.59 31.43 24.69
CA PHE A 339 -7.32 31.27 23.43
C PHE A 339 -8.17 32.50 23.10
N GLY A 340 -8.85 33.10 24.10
CA GLY A 340 -9.63 34.32 23.93
C GLY A 340 -8.75 35.54 23.57
N LYS A 341 -7.53 35.61 24.08
CA LYS A 341 -6.55 36.65 23.68
C LYS A 341 -6.13 36.51 22.23
N LEU A 342 -5.96 35.28 21.74
CA LEU A 342 -5.61 35.01 20.35
C LEU A 342 -6.76 35.37 19.40
N LEU A 343 -8.01 35.04 19.73
CA LEU A 343 -9.18 35.45 18.94
C LEU A 343 -9.25 36.96 18.82
N LYS A 344 -9.01 37.69 19.92
CA LYS A 344 -9.00 39.15 19.93
C LYS A 344 -7.83 39.76 19.14
N LYS A 345 -6.64 39.13 19.21
CA LYS A 345 -5.45 39.53 18.43
C LYS A 345 -5.70 39.47 16.93
N TYR A 346 -6.42 38.42 16.47
CA TYR A 346 -6.71 38.20 15.04
C TYR A 346 -8.07 38.72 14.58
N GLY A 347 -8.82 39.46 15.44
CA GLY A 347 -10.09 40.06 15.09
C GLY A 347 -11.22 39.07 14.79
N ILE A 348 -11.14 37.85 15.38
CA ILE A 348 -12.12 36.80 15.14
C ILE A 348 -13.29 36.97 16.16
N GLU A 349 -14.45 37.38 15.64
CA GLU A 349 -15.67 37.59 16.44
C GLU A 349 -16.44 36.27 16.56
N ARG A 350 -16.59 35.75 17.78
CA ARG A 350 -17.29 34.48 18.07
C ARG A 350 -18.76 34.47 17.61
N GLU A 351 -19.41 35.66 17.57
CA GLU A 351 -20.81 35.82 17.24
C GLU A 351 -21.12 35.44 15.77
N ARG A 352 -20.16 35.53 14.89
CA ARG A 352 -20.27 35.10 13.47
C ARG A 352 -20.40 33.58 13.31
N PHE A 353 -20.00 32.80 14.30
CA PHE A 353 -19.92 31.33 14.25
C PHE A 353 -20.96 30.65 15.19
N GLY A 354 -21.77 31.42 15.91
CA GLY A 354 -22.89 30.91 16.70
C GLY A 354 -24.03 30.48 15.81
N ARG A 355 -24.61 29.28 16.04
CA ARG A 355 -25.88 28.87 15.39
C ARG A 355 -26.93 29.94 15.67
N ARG A 356 -27.47 30.58 14.64
CA ARG A 356 -28.76 31.29 14.77
C ARG A 356 -29.77 30.26 15.30
N ARG A 357 -30.25 30.46 16.54
CA ARG A 357 -31.45 29.80 17.00
C ARG A 357 -32.60 30.31 16.11
N ALA A 358 -33.17 29.41 15.28
CA ALA A 358 -34.51 29.54 14.73
C ALA A 358 -35.48 28.92 15.70
#